data_a1341fd5b4366e50eaf852d00db8ec7d
#
_entry.id   a1341fd5b4366e50eaf852d00db8ec7d
#
_cell.length_a   1.000
_cell.length_b   1.000
_cell.length_c   1.000
_cell.angle_alpha   90.00
_cell.angle_beta   90.00
_cell.angle_gamma   90.00
#
_symmetry.space_group_name_H-M   'P 1'
#
loop_
_entity.id
_entity.type
_entity.pdbx_description
1 polymer ?
#
loop_
_entity_poly.entity_id
_entity_poly.type
_entity_poly.pdbx_seq_one_letter_code
_entity_poly.pdbx_strand_id
1 'polypeptide(L)'
;MAKHIHIIISFCLFSSLETSVAEQVKNVLLIVSDDLKASSLGCYGNKICKTPNLDRLAANGMVFERAYCQGTWCAPSRLSFMHSRYQGRDGENMGSYFRSQGMHSARVGKIYHMRVPGDIIAGTDGQDISSTWDEKFNTRGLEAHTPGNYACLNKNIFTDKPENRASTGMAHRMFVSVDYNGDGSDQPDWKAAEKTVELLKKHKNKPFFIATGFVRPHYPSVAPSRYFDKYPFQKMPLPQVPEKDLDDIPKAGLAKMTSQKSGIDKWPDNQRRMWAAYYATVTYMDEQLGKVLDELERLKLRSSTAIVFISDHGYHLGEHNFWQKSNLHEEVTRVPVIISAPGLKPGRTQSLAELVDIYPTLCSLLRVPIPKSVLGKSLLPTLKEPHVSPRSDALSLNRGSHSLRTDRWAYMKYKNGDEELYDMIKDPAQFTNLAKDEGYLSVKTKLLNQLKKRLKSASLL
;
A
#
# COMPACT_ATOMS: atom_id res chain seq x y z
N MET A 1 -27.85 -22.75 -82.19
CA MET A 1 -26.64 -22.52 -81.42
C MET A 1 -26.94 -21.45 -80.37
N ALA A 2 -27.24 -21.85 -79.13
CA ALA A 2 -27.55 -20.91 -78.04
C ALA A 2 -26.35 -20.73 -77.17
N LYS A 3 -25.86 -19.51 -77.05
CA LYS A 3 -24.74 -19.16 -76.17
C LYS A 3 -25.29 -18.83 -74.78
N HIS A 4 -24.85 -19.61 -73.77
CA HIS A 4 -25.15 -19.35 -72.39
C HIS A 4 -24.11 -18.37 -71.83
N ILE A 5 -24.56 -17.21 -71.34
CA ILE A 5 -23.75 -16.23 -70.60
C ILE A 5 -23.88 -16.54 -69.11
N HIS A 6 -22.75 -16.93 -68.48
CA HIS A 6 -22.68 -17.08 -67.04
C HIS A 6 -22.28 -15.72 -66.43
N ILE A 7 -23.15 -15.15 -65.63
CA ILE A 7 -22.85 -13.95 -64.80
C ILE A 7 -22.35 -14.47 -63.49
N ILE A 8 -21.06 -14.19 -63.18
CA ILE A 8 -20.42 -14.43 -61.87
C ILE A 8 -20.72 -13.19 -61.01
N ILE A 9 -21.60 -13.34 -60.01
CA ILE A 9 -21.79 -12.31 -58.99
C ILE A 9 -20.72 -12.52 -57.92
N SER A 10 -19.74 -11.63 -57.86
CA SER A 10 -18.73 -11.59 -56.81
C SER A 10 -19.31 -10.91 -55.57
N PHE A 11 -19.56 -11.68 -54.51
CA PHE A 11 -19.95 -11.15 -53.20
C PHE A 11 -18.69 -10.62 -52.48
N CYS A 12 -18.51 -9.31 -52.51
CA CYS A 12 -17.54 -8.66 -51.62
C CYS A 12 -18.08 -8.65 -50.20
N LEU A 13 -17.58 -9.55 -49.36
CA LEU A 13 -17.72 -9.48 -47.90
C LEU A 13 -16.93 -8.29 -47.39
N PHE A 14 -17.59 -7.17 -47.16
CA PHE A 14 -17.03 -6.09 -46.31
C PHE A 14 -17.02 -6.58 -44.87
N SER A 15 -15.93 -7.11 -44.40
CA SER A 15 -15.66 -7.24 -42.96
C SER A 15 -15.50 -5.83 -42.40
N SER A 16 -16.51 -5.31 -41.73
CA SER A 16 -16.39 -4.13 -40.90
C SER A 16 -15.45 -4.47 -39.75
N LEU A 17 -14.18 -4.06 -39.87
CA LEU A 17 -13.31 -3.91 -38.71
C LEU A 17 -13.97 -2.83 -37.82
N GLU A 18 -14.78 -3.25 -36.88
CA GLU A 18 -15.10 -2.42 -35.72
C GLU A 18 -13.77 -2.15 -34.99
N THR A 19 -13.14 -1.02 -35.29
CA THR A 19 -12.11 -0.44 -34.46
C THR A 19 -12.78 -0.16 -33.11
N SER A 20 -12.61 -1.09 -32.15
CA SER A 20 -13.03 -0.85 -30.78
C SER A 20 -12.32 0.43 -30.34
N VAL A 21 -13.06 1.51 -30.18
CA VAL A 21 -12.58 2.73 -29.56
C VAL A 21 -12.10 2.31 -28.19
N ALA A 22 -10.77 2.29 -27.99
CA ALA A 22 -10.20 1.93 -26.70
C ALA A 22 -10.85 2.80 -25.63
N GLU A 23 -11.59 2.17 -24.72
CA GLU A 23 -12.35 2.87 -23.68
C GLU A 23 -11.41 3.81 -22.92
N GLN A 24 -11.74 5.09 -22.95
CA GLN A 24 -10.91 6.13 -22.35
C GLN A 24 -11.12 6.15 -20.83
N VAL A 25 -10.06 6.14 -20.07
CA VAL A 25 -10.11 6.40 -18.62
C VAL A 25 -10.67 7.81 -18.38
N LYS A 26 -11.79 7.91 -17.67
CA LYS A 26 -12.45 9.16 -17.28
C LYS A 26 -12.43 9.38 -15.76
N ASN A 27 -12.35 8.28 -15.02
CA ASN A 27 -12.48 8.26 -13.57
C ASN A 27 -11.27 7.62 -12.93
N VAL A 28 -10.99 8.01 -11.70
CA VAL A 28 -9.95 7.42 -10.84
C VAL A 28 -10.56 7.03 -9.50
N LEU A 29 -10.32 5.80 -9.08
CA LEU A 29 -10.55 5.31 -7.74
C LEU A 29 -9.19 4.94 -7.13
N LEU A 30 -8.67 5.79 -6.24
CA LEU A 30 -7.46 5.53 -5.47
C LEU A 30 -7.83 4.93 -4.11
N ILE A 31 -7.34 3.74 -3.82
CA ILE A 31 -7.59 3.02 -2.56
C ILE A 31 -6.28 2.86 -1.82
N VAL A 32 -6.25 3.32 -0.58
CA VAL A 32 -5.06 3.30 0.27
C VAL A 32 -5.35 2.54 1.55
N SER A 33 -4.58 1.49 1.81
CA SER A 33 -4.55 0.80 3.11
C SER A 33 -3.42 1.36 3.97
N ASP A 34 -3.50 1.22 5.29
CA ASP A 34 -2.55 1.76 6.27
C ASP A 34 -1.79 0.61 6.97
N ASP A 35 -0.45 0.64 6.98
CA ASP A 35 0.40 -0.40 7.58
C ASP A 35 0.29 -1.80 6.90
N LEU A 36 -0.11 -1.89 5.63
CA LEU A 36 -0.31 -3.18 4.96
C LEU A 36 0.96 -3.65 4.26
N LYS A 37 1.56 -4.73 4.77
CA LYS A 37 2.70 -5.37 4.12
C LYS A 37 2.26 -6.23 2.91
N ALA A 38 3.01 -6.15 1.81
CA ALA A 38 2.70 -6.88 0.58
C ALA A 38 2.61 -8.40 0.81
N SER A 39 3.53 -8.97 1.60
CA SER A 39 3.61 -10.40 1.91
C SER A 39 2.39 -10.96 2.67
N SER A 40 1.46 -10.12 3.12
CA SER A 40 0.22 -10.55 3.75
C SER A 40 -0.94 -10.81 2.78
N LEU A 41 -0.75 -10.56 1.48
CA LEU A 41 -1.82 -10.67 0.48
C LEU A 41 -1.72 -11.98 -0.34
N GLY A 42 -2.87 -12.58 -0.64
CA GLY A 42 -2.95 -13.79 -1.49
C GLY A 42 -2.30 -13.56 -2.85
N CYS A 43 -2.60 -12.45 -3.52
CA CYS A 43 -1.99 -12.08 -4.79
C CYS A 43 -0.47 -11.81 -4.72
N TYR A 44 0.12 -11.69 -3.54
CA TYR A 44 1.59 -11.64 -3.32
C TYR A 44 2.14 -12.96 -2.73
N GLY A 45 1.38 -14.04 -2.79
CA GLY A 45 1.82 -15.39 -2.44
C GLY A 45 1.48 -15.85 -1.03
N ASN A 46 0.76 -15.05 -0.22
CA ASN A 46 0.31 -15.48 1.10
C ASN A 46 -0.80 -16.54 0.97
N LYS A 47 -0.59 -17.70 1.61
CA LYS A 47 -1.55 -18.83 1.55
C LYS A 47 -2.49 -18.86 2.77
N ILE A 48 -2.21 -18.09 3.80
CA ILE A 48 -2.93 -18.10 5.07
C ILE A 48 -3.95 -16.97 5.11
N CYS A 49 -3.53 -15.73 4.92
CA CYS A 49 -4.39 -14.56 4.95
C CYS A 49 -5.37 -14.59 3.77
N LYS A 50 -6.64 -14.33 4.04
CA LYS A 50 -7.71 -14.41 3.04
C LYS A 50 -8.03 -13.01 2.51
N THR A 51 -7.71 -12.78 1.24
CA THR A 51 -7.88 -11.49 0.56
C THR A 51 -8.56 -11.63 -0.82
N PRO A 52 -9.75 -12.28 -0.90
CA PRO A 52 -10.36 -12.63 -2.18
C PRO A 52 -10.68 -11.44 -3.06
N ASN A 53 -10.98 -10.26 -2.49
CA ASN A 53 -11.32 -9.06 -3.26
C ASN A 53 -10.07 -8.38 -3.83
N LEU A 54 -8.96 -8.35 -3.08
CA LEU A 54 -7.66 -7.94 -3.60
C LEU A 54 -7.14 -8.91 -4.65
N ASP A 55 -7.33 -10.20 -4.46
CA ASP A 55 -6.95 -11.23 -5.43
C ASP A 55 -7.77 -11.06 -6.73
N ARG A 56 -9.08 -10.75 -6.63
CA ARG A 56 -9.94 -10.40 -7.77
C ARG A 56 -9.46 -9.13 -8.49
N LEU A 57 -9.09 -8.08 -7.74
CA LEU A 57 -8.54 -6.86 -8.34
C LEU A 57 -7.21 -7.14 -9.05
N ALA A 58 -6.34 -7.93 -8.44
CA ALA A 58 -5.06 -8.35 -9.00
C ALA A 58 -5.23 -9.18 -10.28
N ALA A 59 -6.22 -10.08 -10.32
CA ALA A 59 -6.54 -10.88 -11.50
C ALA A 59 -7.00 -10.01 -12.71
N ASN A 60 -7.45 -8.79 -12.45
CA ASN A 60 -7.92 -7.81 -13.44
C ASN A 60 -7.03 -6.58 -13.56
N GLY A 61 -5.81 -6.63 -13.04
CA GLY A 61 -4.87 -5.51 -13.03
C GLY A 61 -3.41 -5.94 -13.16
N MET A 62 -2.52 -4.96 -13.20
CA MET A 62 -1.08 -5.17 -13.11
C MET A 62 -0.63 -5.18 -11.65
N VAL A 63 -0.03 -6.28 -11.22
CA VAL A 63 0.58 -6.42 -9.88
C VAL A 63 2.06 -6.06 -9.98
N PHE A 64 2.49 -5.06 -9.20
CA PHE A 64 3.90 -4.69 -9.08
C PHE A 64 4.51 -5.45 -7.90
N GLU A 65 5.38 -6.42 -8.20
CA GLU A 65 6.04 -7.25 -7.18
C GLU A 65 7.02 -6.46 -6.33
N ARG A 66 7.60 -5.39 -6.89
CA ARG A 66 8.67 -4.59 -6.31
C ARG A 66 8.34 -3.10 -6.38
N ALA A 67 7.33 -2.70 -5.61
CA ALA A 67 6.98 -1.30 -5.42
C ALA A 67 7.39 -0.82 -4.03
N TYR A 68 7.85 0.44 -3.92
CA TYR A 68 8.48 0.97 -2.71
C TYR A 68 7.87 2.30 -2.30
N CYS A 69 7.68 2.50 -0.99
CA CYS A 69 7.27 3.76 -0.41
C CYS A 69 8.46 4.70 -0.20
N GLN A 70 8.23 6.00 -0.23
CA GLN A 70 9.29 7.00 -0.04
C GLN A 70 9.44 7.44 1.41
N GLY A 71 8.43 7.20 2.24
CA GLY A 71 8.48 7.41 3.69
C GLY A 71 8.17 6.13 4.44
N THR A 72 8.93 5.82 5.48
CA THR A 72 8.78 4.59 6.25
C THR A 72 7.77 4.72 7.41
N TRP A 73 6.91 5.73 7.38
CA TRP A 73 5.71 5.91 8.22
C TRP A 73 4.69 6.79 7.51
N CYS A 74 3.45 6.80 8.04
CA CYS A 74 2.28 7.32 7.34
C CYS A 74 2.42 8.76 6.80
N ALA A 75 2.84 9.74 7.64
CA ALA A 75 2.83 11.15 7.23
C ALA A 75 3.73 11.43 6.01
N PRO A 76 5.04 11.08 6.01
CA PRO A 76 5.91 11.37 4.88
C PRO A 76 5.54 10.56 3.63
N SER A 77 5.12 9.29 3.79
CA SER A 77 4.73 8.48 2.63
C SER A 77 3.48 9.05 1.95
N ARG A 78 2.46 9.42 2.73
CA ARG A 78 1.21 9.97 2.21
C ARG A 78 1.41 11.32 1.54
N LEU A 79 2.24 12.19 2.11
CA LEU A 79 2.65 13.41 1.44
C LEU A 79 3.40 13.12 0.14
N SER A 80 4.29 12.14 0.16
CA SER A 80 5.11 11.77 -0.99
C SER A 80 4.25 11.34 -2.19
N PHE A 81 3.35 10.38 -2.03
CA PHE A 81 2.55 9.93 -3.18
C PHE A 81 1.49 10.94 -3.62
N MET A 82 0.91 11.73 -2.69
CA MET A 82 -0.08 12.74 -3.04
C MET A 82 0.52 13.90 -3.83
N HIS A 83 1.79 14.26 -3.56
CA HIS A 83 2.49 15.35 -4.25
C HIS A 83 3.49 14.85 -5.31
N SER A 84 3.72 13.54 -5.41
CA SER A 84 4.78 12.93 -6.23
C SER A 84 6.16 13.55 -5.97
N ARG A 85 6.50 13.67 -4.68
CA ARG A 85 7.78 14.23 -4.21
C ARG A 85 8.36 13.37 -3.11
N TYR A 86 9.69 13.37 -2.98
CA TYR A 86 10.37 12.59 -1.95
C TYR A 86 10.26 13.23 -0.56
N GLN A 87 10.19 14.56 -0.52
CA GLN A 87 9.95 15.36 0.68
C GLN A 87 9.18 16.65 0.31
N GLY A 88 8.54 17.27 1.32
CA GLY A 88 7.85 18.53 1.18
C GLY A 88 6.44 18.43 0.61
N ARG A 89 5.82 19.60 0.48
CA ARG A 89 4.47 19.79 -0.04
C ARG A 89 4.44 20.72 -1.25
N ASP A 90 5.60 20.97 -1.85
CA ASP A 90 5.71 21.90 -2.98
C ASP A 90 4.97 21.36 -4.19
N GLY A 91 4.35 22.26 -4.91
CA GLY A 91 3.56 21.95 -6.09
C GLY A 91 2.13 21.49 -5.77
N GLU A 92 1.38 21.34 -6.82
CA GLU A 92 -0.02 20.92 -6.75
C GLU A 92 -0.14 19.43 -6.44
N ASN A 93 -0.96 19.10 -5.43
CA ASN A 93 -1.19 17.68 -5.10
C ASN A 93 -2.16 17.03 -6.11
N MET A 94 -2.16 15.69 -6.11
CA MET A 94 -2.95 14.89 -7.05
C MET A 94 -4.44 15.25 -7.07
N GLY A 95 -5.06 15.47 -5.91
CA GLY A 95 -6.49 15.77 -5.82
C GLY A 95 -6.85 17.15 -6.35
N SER A 96 -6.09 18.20 -5.97
CA SER A 96 -6.32 19.56 -6.49
C SER A 96 -6.02 19.66 -7.99
N TYR A 97 -5.02 18.93 -8.47
CA TYR A 97 -4.71 18.89 -9.89
C TYR A 97 -5.85 18.26 -10.71
N PHE A 98 -6.33 17.09 -10.34
CA PHE A 98 -7.44 16.47 -11.08
C PHE A 98 -8.72 17.28 -11.00
N ARG A 99 -8.94 17.97 -9.88
CA ARG A 99 -10.01 18.96 -9.76
C ARG A 99 -9.86 20.10 -10.77
N SER A 100 -8.64 20.65 -10.95
CA SER A 100 -8.37 21.69 -11.97
C SER A 100 -8.55 21.17 -13.41
N GLN A 101 -8.48 19.84 -13.62
CA GLN A 101 -8.78 19.19 -14.89
C GLN A 101 -10.29 18.86 -15.07
N GLY A 102 -11.18 19.39 -14.21
CA GLY A 102 -12.63 19.24 -14.31
C GLY A 102 -13.20 17.97 -13.70
N MET A 103 -12.40 17.23 -12.92
CA MET A 103 -12.88 16.05 -12.20
C MET A 103 -13.46 16.46 -10.84
N HIS A 104 -14.53 15.79 -10.40
CA HIS A 104 -14.98 15.90 -9.01
C HIS A 104 -14.00 15.18 -8.08
N SER A 105 -13.39 15.92 -7.15
CA SER A 105 -12.38 15.39 -6.23
C SER A 105 -12.96 15.11 -4.85
N ALA A 106 -12.93 13.86 -4.39
CA ALA A 106 -13.46 13.48 -3.09
C ALA A 106 -12.51 12.59 -2.28
N ARG A 107 -12.47 12.80 -0.96
CA ARG A 107 -11.75 11.98 0.00
C ARG A 107 -12.69 11.32 0.99
N VAL A 108 -12.47 10.03 1.23
CA VAL A 108 -13.10 9.27 2.29
C VAL A 108 -12.03 8.63 3.17
N GLY A 109 -12.09 8.82 4.49
CA GLY A 109 -11.15 8.22 5.44
C GLY A 109 -9.72 8.75 5.33
N LYS A 110 -8.73 7.89 5.59
CA LYS A 110 -7.32 8.26 5.81
C LYS A 110 -6.51 8.31 4.52
N ILE A 111 -6.50 9.45 3.81
CA ILE A 111 -5.62 9.69 2.65
C ILE A 111 -4.37 10.46 3.08
N TYR A 112 -4.48 11.64 3.66
CA TYR A 112 -3.40 12.26 4.42
C TYR A 112 -3.28 11.65 5.81
N HIS A 113 -2.22 11.98 6.54
CA HIS A 113 -2.01 11.40 7.87
C HIS A 113 -3.08 11.85 8.87
N MET A 114 -3.78 10.89 9.42
CA MET A 114 -4.66 10.99 10.59
C MET A 114 -4.07 10.13 11.71
N ARG A 115 -4.01 10.67 12.93
CA ARG A 115 -3.55 9.91 14.10
C ARG A 115 -4.54 8.80 14.43
N VAL A 116 -4.02 7.59 14.56
CA VAL A 116 -4.80 6.44 15.01
C VAL A 116 -4.34 6.12 16.46
N PRO A 117 -5.20 6.11 17.43
CA PRO A 117 -6.67 6.22 17.35
C PRO A 117 -7.23 7.65 17.40
N GLY A 118 -6.43 8.67 17.72
CA GLY A 118 -6.92 10.01 18.11
C GLY A 118 -7.84 10.68 17.11
N ASP A 119 -7.39 10.91 15.87
CA ASP A 119 -8.19 11.60 14.86
C ASP A 119 -9.37 10.73 14.36
N ILE A 120 -9.21 9.39 14.39
CA ILE A 120 -10.28 8.45 14.03
C ILE A 120 -11.42 8.50 15.06
N ILE A 121 -11.10 8.52 16.35
CA ILE A 121 -12.13 8.64 17.41
C ILE A 121 -12.80 10.02 17.36
N ALA A 122 -12.00 11.08 17.25
CA ALA A 122 -12.49 12.46 17.22
C ALA A 122 -13.23 12.80 15.92
N GLY A 123 -12.93 12.12 14.82
CA GLY A 123 -13.46 12.44 13.50
C GLY A 123 -12.86 13.70 12.90
N THR A 124 -11.58 13.99 13.19
CA THR A 124 -10.88 15.17 12.69
C THR A 124 -10.11 14.88 11.41
N ASP A 125 -9.76 15.93 10.67
CA ASP A 125 -9.09 15.83 9.36
C ASP A 125 -7.61 15.40 9.46
N GLY A 126 -7.00 15.44 10.64
CA GLY A 126 -5.58 15.20 10.80
C GLY A 126 -4.73 16.22 10.05
N GLN A 127 -3.81 15.75 9.21
CA GLN A 127 -2.91 16.60 8.40
C GLN A 127 -3.45 16.85 6.98
N ASP A 128 -4.76 16.74 6.77
CA ASP A 128 -5.38 16.91 5.46
C ASP A 128 -5.20 18.35 4.91
N ILE A 129 -5.25 18.46 3.59
CA ILE A 129 -5.21 19.73 2.86
C ILE A 129 -6.61 19.96 2.29
N SER A 130 -7.42 20.74 2.99
CA SER A 130 -8.85 20.92 2.68
C SER A 130 -9.12 21.41 1.27
N SER A 131 -8.24 22.25 0.71
CA SER A 131 -8.37 22.77 -0.67
C SER A 131 -8.19 21.73 -1.76
N THR A 132 -7.78 20.50 -1.40
CA THR A 132 -7.61 19.36 -2.32
C THR A 132 -8.96 18.84 -2.85
N TRP A 133 -10.02 18.96 -2.06
CA TRP A 133 -11.24 18.18 -2.21
C TRP A 133 -12.48 19.06 -2.41
N ASP A 134 -13.40 18.64 -3.27
CA ASP A 134 -14.76 19.17 -3.31
C ASP A 134 -15.61 18.58 -2.16
N GLU A 135 -15.40 17.31 -1.83
CA GLU A 135 -16.04 16.63 -0.71
C GLU A 135 -15.01 15.84 0.12
N LYS A 136 -15.13 15.90 1.45
CA LYS A 136 -14.27 15.11 2.35
C LYS A 136 -15.08 14.54 3.51
N PHE A 137 -14.77 13.29 3.86
CA PHE A 137 -15.50 12.54 4.89
C PHE A 137 -14.52 11.83 5.82
N ASN A 138 -14.66 12.12 7.13
CA ASN A 138 -13.94 11.42 8.17
C ASN A 138 -14.77 10.24 8.68
N THR A 139 -14.16 9.06 8.71
CA THR A 139 -14.81 7.84 9.18
C THR A 139 -14.41 7.56 10.60
N ARG A 140 -15.37 7.68 11.52
CA ARG A 140 -15.13 7.51 12.96
C ARG A 140 -15.27 6.06 13.40
N GLY A 141 -14.44 5.68 14.39
CA GLY A 141 -14.55 4.40 15.09
C GLY A 141 -14.05 4.51 16.53
N LEU A 142 -14.41 3.55 17.37
CA LEU A 142 -14.01 3.53 18.78
C LEU A 142 -12.60 2.98 18.99
N GLU A 143 -12.02 2.35 17.98
CA GLU A 143 -10.67 1.80 18.01
C GLU A 143 -10.47 0.86 19.23
N ALA A 144 -9.41 1.03 20.03
CA ALA A 144 -9.18 0.24 21.24
C ALA A 144 -10.28 0.37 22.32
N HIS A 145 -11.20 1.32 22.18
CA HIS A 145 -12.36 1.47 23.09
C HIS A 145 -13.60 0.68 22.63
N THR A 146 -13.54 0.01 21.48
CA THR A 146 -14.62 -0.87 21.01
C THR A 146 -14.94 -1.91 22.11
N PRO A 147 -16.21 -2.06 22.55
CA PRO A 147 -16.58 -3.11 23.49
C PRO A 147 -16.27 -4.50 22.92
N GLY A 148 -15.68 -5.38 23.72
CA GLY A 148 -15.32 -6.74 23.28
C GLY A 148 -14.08 -7.27 23.99
N ASN A 149 -13.57 -8.38 23.54
CA ASN A 149 -12.40 -9.08 24.07
C ASN A 149 -11.13 -8.29 23.73
N TYR A 150 -10.69 -7.48 24.66
CA TYR A 150 -9.46 -6.70 24.54
C TYR A 150 -8.25 -7.53 24.95
N ALA A 151 -7.19 -7.45 24.17
CA ALA A 151 -5.88 -7.96 24.54
C ALA A 151 -4.79 -6.91 24.38
N CYS A 152 -3.85 -6.83 25.36
CA CYS A 152 -2.58 -6.13 25.21
C CYS A 152 -1.46 -7.19 25.29
N LEU A 153 -1.06 -7.67 24.13
CA LEU A 153 -0.34 -8.92 23.98
C LEU A 153 1.09 -8.89 24.54
N ASN A 154 1.78 -7.76 24.46
CA ASN A 154 3.10 -7.62 25.06
C ASN A 154 3.09 -7.46 26.58
N LYS A 155 1.92 -7.26 27.18
CA LYS A 155 1.72 -7.26 28.65
C LYS A 155 0.99 -8.52 29.14
N ASN A 156 0.60 -9.40 28.25
CA ASN A 156 -0.21 -10.59 28.54
C ASN A 156 -1.51 -10.27 29.31
N ILE A 157 -2.17 -9.16 28.92
CA ILE A 157 -3.44 -8.73 29.49
C ILE A 157 -4.56 -9.13 28.54
N PHE A 158 -5.59 -9.79 29.08
CA PHE A 158 -6.81 -10.18 28.38
C PHE A 158 -8.00 -9.78 29.26
N THR A 159 -8.94 -9.01 28.69
CA THR A 159 -10.12 -8.54 29.44
C THR A 159 -11.23 -8.07 28.51
N ASP A 160 -12.47 -8.25 28.91
CA ASP A 160 -13.65 -7.64 28.30
C ASP A 160 -14.07 -6.33 29.00
N LYS A 161 -13.49 -6.06 30.19
CA LYS A 161 -13.84 -4.93 31.06
C LYS A 161 -13.00 -3.69 30.72
N PRO A 162 -13.61 -2.55 30.37
CA PRO A 162 -12.88 -1.32 30.00
C PRO A 162 -11.89 -0.83 31.06
N GLU A 163 -12.27 -0.94 32.37
CA GLU A 163 -11.44 -0.50 33.50
C GLU A 163 -10.14 -1.30 33.66
N ASN A 164 -10.11 -2.53 33.15
CA ASN A 164 -8.94 -3.41 33.22
C ASN A 164 -8.05 -3.31 31.97
N ARG A 165 -8.39 -2.49 30.96
CA ARG A 165 -7.60 -2.33 29.76
C ARG A 165 -6.29 -1.61 30.08
N ALA A 166 -5.20 -2.10 29.50
CA ALA A 166 -3.91 -1.44 29.63
C ALA A 166 -3.95 -0.04 29.02
N SER A 167 -3.14 0.87 29.57
CA SER A 167 -2.89 2.16 28.96
C SER A 167 -2.49 2.00 27.48
N THR A 168 -3.11 2.80 26.64
CA THR A 168 -2.85 2.85 25.19
C THR A 168 -1.63 3.69 24.84
N GLY A 169 -0.67 3.88 25.78
CA GLY A 169 0.61 4.55 25.52
C GLY A 169 1.34 3.94 24.32
N MET A 170 2.17 4.73 23.64
CA MET A 170 2.77 4.39 22.32
C MET A 170 3.40 2.99 22.27
N ALA A 171 4.12 2.58 23.32
CA ALA A 171 4.85 1.31 23.36
C ALA A 171 3.94 0.07 23.41
N HIS A 172 2.67 0.22 23.80
CA HIS A 172 1.78 -0.91 24.01
C HIS A 172 0.64 -0.98 23.00
N ARG A 173 0.15 0.16 22.52
CA ARG A 173 -1.03 0.20 21.63
C ARG A 173 -0.86 -0.59 20.32
N MET A 174 0.38 -0.79 19.87
CA MET A 174 0.68 -1.60 18.68
C MET A 174 0.43 -3.09 18.90
N PHE A 175 0.42 -3.54 20.15
CA PHE A 175 0.16 -4.90 20.56
C PHE A 175 -1.28 -5.10 21.07
N VAL A 176 -2.15 -4.11 20.82
CA VAL A 176 -3.55 -4.18 21.20
C VAL A 176 -4.37 -4.79 20.08
N SER A 177 -5.18 -5.76 20.43
CA SER A 177 -6.27 -6.27 19.60
C SER A 177 -7.60 -6.21 20.34
N VAL A 178 -8.68 -6.02 19.58
CA VAL A 178 -10.05 -6.11 20.08
C VAL A 178 -10.84 -7.00 19.12
N ASP A 179 -11.21 -8.14 19.64
CA ASP A 179 -12.12 -9.10 19.03
C ASP A 179 -13.52 -8.86 19.62
N TYR A 180 -14.51 -8.52 18.80
CA TYR A 180 -15.82 -8.14 19.31
C TYR A 180 -16.97 -8.74 18.51
N ASN A 181 -18.08 -8.98 19.20
CA ASN A 181 -19.30 -9.48 18.59
C ASN A 181 -20.07 -8.34 17.91
N GLY A 182 -20.03 -8.32 16.58
CA GLY A 182 -20.70 -7.27 15.78
C GLY A 182 -20.52 -7.55 14.29
N ASP A 183 -21.18 -6.75 13.44
CA ASP A 183 -21.11 -6.87 11.99
C ASP A 183 -19.97 -6.03 11.36
N GLY A 184 -19.37 -5.11 12.12
CA GLY A 184 -18.31 -4.23 11.66
C GLY A 184 -18.80 -2.85 11.22
N SER A 185 -20.10 -2.59 11.17
CA SER A 185 -20.68 -1.34 10.68
C SER A 185 -20.31 -0.10 11.51
N ASP A 186 -19.92 -0.30 12.76
CA ASP A 186 -19.42 0.73 13.66
C ASP A 186 -17.98 1.15 13.37
N GLN A 187 -17.23 0.35 12.60
CA GLN A 187 -15.81 0.57 12.33
C GLN A 187 -15.55 1.57 11.18
N PRO A 188 -14.39 2.26 11.21
CA PRO A 188 -14.08 3.29 10.22
C PRO A 188 -14.04 2.77 8.76
N ASP A 189 -13.57 1.54 8.54
CA ASP A 189 -13.39 0.99 7.20
C ASP A 189 -14.73 0.60 6.54
N TRP A 190 -15.70 0.09 7.32
CA TRP A 190 -17.06 -0.10 6.82
C TRP A 190 -17.65 1.23 6.36
N LYS A 191 -17.58 2.27 7.22
CA LYS A 191 -18.09 3.60 6.90
C LYS A 191 -17.38 4.21 5.70
N ALA A 192 -16.08 3.90 5.52
CA ALA A 192 -15.34 4.33 4.34
C ALA A 192 -15.87 3.66 3.07
N ALA A 193 -16.14 2.37 3.12
CA ALA A 193 -16.71 1.64 1.99
C ALA A 193 -18.12 2.16 1.64
N GLU A 194 -19.02 2.27 2.63
CA GLU A 194 -20.38 2.78 2.43
C GLU A 194 -20.39 4.20 1.81
N LYS A 195 -19.55 5.09 2.35
CA LYS A 195 -19.45 6.46 1.81
C LYS A 195 -18.87 6.49 0.41
N THR A 196 -17.90 5.63 0.11
CA THR A 196 -17.36 5.51 -1.25
C THR A 196 -18.40 5.00 -2.23
N VAL A 197 -19.20 4.00 -1.83
CA VAL A 197 -20.36 3.51 -2.59
C VAL A 197 -21.38 4.61 -2.87
N GLU A 198 -21.69 5.43 -1.87
CA GLU A 198 -22.57 6.61 -2.03
C GLU A 198 -22.02 7.61 -3.06
N LEU A 199 -20.71 7.93 -2.97
CA LEU A 199 -20.05 8.85 -3.90
C LEU A 199 -20.03 8.30 -5.35
N LEU A 200 -19.78 6.99 -5.53
CA LEU A 200 -19.84 6.35 -6.83
C LEU A 200 -21.23 6.49 -7.47
N LYS A 201 -22.30 6.27 -6.69
CA LYS A 201 -23.69 6.48 -7.14
C LYS A 201 -23.96 7.93 -7.52
N LYS A 202 -23.53 8.87 -6.65
CA LYS A 202 -23.75 10.30 -6.81
C LYS A 202 -23.06 10.87 -8.04
N HIS A 203 -21.83 10.41 -8.32
CA HIS A 203 -20.98 10.99 -9.36
C HIS A 203 -20.82 10.11 -10.61
N LYS A 204 -21.59 9.03 -10.76
CA LYS A 204 -21.50 8.08 -11.88
C LYS A 204 -21.56 8.71 -13.29
N ASN A 205 -22.14 9.88 -13.43
CA ASN A 205 -22.34 10.58 -14.72
C ASN A 205 -21.32 11.71 -14.96
N LYS A 206 -20.35 11.90 -14.08
CA LYS A 206 -19.33 12.96 -14.18
C LYS A 206 -17.95 12.37 -13.94
N PRO A 207 -16.89 12.90 -14.57
CA PRO A 207 -15.54 12.50 -14.24
C PRO A 207 -15.24 12.71 -12.75
N PHE A 208 -14.63 11.72 -12.09
CA PHE A 208 -14.30 11.81 -10.66
C PHE A 208 -12.90 11.29 -10.34
N PHE A 209 -12.31 11.88 -9.31
CA PHE A 209 -11.20 11.36 -8.54
C PHE A 209 -11.68 11.10 -7.12
N ILE A 210 -11.94 9.84 -6.79
CA ILE A 210 -12.33 9.43 -5.43
C ILE A 210 -11.15 8.70 -4.80
N ALA A 211 -10.68 9.23 -3.66
CA ALA A 211 -9.62 8.64 -2.85
C ALA A 211 -10.21 8.08 -1.57
N THR A 212 -10.14 6.76 -1.41
CA THR A 212 -10.65 6.02 -0.24
C THR A 212 -9.49 5.48 0.57
N GLY A 213 -9.38 5.90 1.83
CA GLY A 213 -8.35 5.47 2.77
C GLY A 213 -8.93 4.61 3.88
N PHE A 214 -8.58 3.33 3.87
CA PHE A 214 -8.85 2.41 4.97
C PHE A 214 -7.83 2.59 6.10
N VAL A 215 -8.24 2.33 7.33
CA VAL A 215 -7.38 2.39 8.52
C VAL A 215 -6.70 1.05 8.74
N ARG A 216 -7.40 -0.07 8.45
CA ARG A 216 -6.84 -1.40 8.67
C ARG A 216 -5.82 -1.77 7.58
N PRO A 217 -4.77 -2.53 7.98
CA PRO A 217 -4.52 -3.17 9.28
C PRO A 217 -3.76 -2.33 10.33
N HIS A 218 -3.70 -1.00 10.24
CA HIS A 218 -3.06 -0.18 11.28
C HIS A 218 -3.61 -0.52 12.68
N TYR A 219 -2.70 -0.62 13.64
CA TYR A 219 -3.06 -0.87 15.04
C TYR A 219 -3.91 0.27 15.66
N PRO A 220 -4.74 -0.02 16.69
CA PRO A 220 -5.02 -1.33 17.29
C PRO A 220 -5.73 -2.26 16.29
N SER A 221 -5.49 -3.57 16.40
CA SER A 221 -6.11 -4.56 15.52
C SER A 221 -7.55 -4.84 15.98
N VAL A 222 -8.50 -4.11 15.43
CA VAL A 222 -9.94 -4.20 15.81
C VAL A 222 -10.73 -4.74 14.62
N ALA A 223 -11.44 -5.86 14.86
CA ALA A 223 -12.35 -6.44 13.86
C ALA A 223 -13.41 -7.32 14.56
N PRO A 224 -14.56 -7.58 13.91
CA PRO A 224 -15.53 -8.56 14.41
C PRO A 224 -14.95 -9.98 14.56
N SER A 225 -15.44 -10.73 15.55
CA SER A 225 -14.97 -12.08 15.92
C SER A 225 -14.93 -13.04 14.75
N ARG A 226 -15.88 -12.97 13.81
CA ARG A 226 -15.92 -13.82 12.61
C ARG A 226 -14.67 -13.75 11.74
N TYR A 227 -13.86 -12.69 11.85
CA TYR A 227 -12.60 -12.58 11.15
C TYR A 227 -11.45 -13.22 11.94
N PHE A 228 -11.45 -13.07 13.27
CA PHE A 228 -10.48 -13.74 14.15
C PHE A 228 -10.65 -15.27 14.11
N ASP A 229 -11.88 -15.78 14.02
CA ASP A 229 -12.19 -17.21 13.93
C ASP A 229 -11.53 -17.89 12.73
N LYS A 230 -11.23 -17.13 11.67
CA LYS A 230 -10.51 -17.64 10.48
C LYS A 230 -9.02 -17.92 10.76
N TYR A 231 -8.48 -17.37 11.85
CA TYR A 231 -7.05 -17.37 12.15
C TYR A 231 -6.78 -17.88 13.59
N PRO A 232 -7.00 -19.18 13.88
CA PRO A 232 -6.60 -19.74 15.17
C PRO A 232 -5.11 -19.51 15.39
N PHE A 233 -4.76 -18.79 16.45
CA PHE A 233 -3.39 -18.30 16.65
C PHE A 233 -2.37 -19.42 16.74
N GLN A 234 -2.75 -20.60 17.22
CA GLN A 234 -1.89 -21.79 17.30
C GLN A 234 -1.35 -22.22 15.92
N LYS A 235 -2.07 -21.89 14.84
CA LYS A 235 -1.69 -22.20 13.45
C LYS A 235 -0.89 -21.09 12.77
N MET A 236 -0.66 -19.96 13.44
CA MET A 236 0.10 -18.86 12.85
C MET A 236 1.61 -19.18 12.90
N PRO A 237 2.30 -19.14 11.75
CA PRO A 237 3.74 -19.29 11.74
C PRO A 237 4.40 -18.04 12.33
N LEU A 238 5.49 -18.22 13.06
CA LEU A 238 6.38 -17.12 13.43
C LEU A 238 7.51 -17.02 12.41
N PRO A 239 8.02 -15.82 12.16
CA PRO A 239 9.21 -15.64 11.35
C PRO A 239 10.37 -16.47 11.89
N GLN A 240 11.10 -17.14 11.00
CA GLN A 240 12.35 -17.82 11.35
C GLN A 240 13.46 -16.76 11.29
N VAL A 241 13.91 -16.30 12.45
CA VAL A 241 14.95 -15.30 12.58
C VAL A 241 16.22 -15.98 13.13
N PRO A 242 17.38 -15.83 12.47
CA PRO A 242 18.65 -16.33 13.00
C PRO A 242 18.94 -15.76 14.40
N GLU A 243 19.56 -16.56 15.27
CA GLU A 243 19.82 -16.16 16.67
C GLU A 243 20.64 -14.86 16.77
N LYS A 244 21.59 -14.66 15.85
CA LYS A 244 22.49 -13.50 15.82
C LYS A 244 22.14 -12.48 14.73
N ASP A 245 20.92 -12.49 14.25
CA ASP A 245 20.48 -11.61 13.16
C ASP A 245 20.72 -10.11 13.44
N LEU A 246 20.61 -9.68 14.69
CA LEU A 246 20.81 -8.27 15.05
C LEU A 246 22.28 -7.86 15.23
N ASP A 247 23.23 -8.80 15.21
CA ASP A 247 24.64 -8.53 15.54
C ASP A 247 25.35 -7.75 14.42
N ASP A 248 24.95 -7.93 13.17
CA ASP A 248 25.53 -7.24 12.01
C ASP A 248 24.73 -6.02 11.56
N ILE A 249 23.54 -5.80 12.11
CA ILE A 249 22.72 -4.60 11.87
C ILE A 249 23.28 -3.45 12.72
N PRO A 250 23.70 -2.32 12.11
CA PRO A 250 24.20 -1.18 12.86
C PRO A 250 23.09 -0.57 13.73
N LYS A 251 23.48 0.06 14.84
CA LYS A 251 22.53 0.67 15.80
C LYS A 251 21.51 1.59 15.14
N ALA A 252 21.89 2.28 14.07
CA ALA A 252 21.01 3.16 13.31
C ALA A 252 19.96 2.40 12.45
N GLY A 253 20.24 1.12 12.12
CA GLY A 253 19.35 0.22 11.38
C GLY A 253 18.31 -0.49 12.25
N LEU A 254 18.58 -0.61 13.55
CA LEU A 254 17.67 -1.29 14.47
C LEU A 254 16.32 -0.59 14.54
N ALA A 255 15.24 -1.37 14.46
CA ALA A 255 13.91 -0.85 14.72
C ALA A 255 13.79 -0.29 16.14
N LYS A 256 12.97 0.75 16.30
CA LYS A 256 12.72 1.33 17.63
C LYS A 256 12.12 0.33 18.59
N MET A 257 11.31 -0.59 18.07
CA MET A 257 10.63 -1.62 18.82
C MET A 257 11.09 -2.99 18.35
N THR A 258 11.84 -3.69 19.21
CA THR A 258 12.22 -5.09 19.03
C THR A 258 11.39 -5.98 19.95
N SER A 259 11.39 -7.30 19.70
CA SER A 259 10.72 -8.26 20.58
C SER A 259 11.12 -8.10 22.03
N GLN A 260 12.42 -7.98 22.30
CA GLN A 260 12.99 -7.74 23.63
C GLN A 260 12.52 -6.42 24.27
N LYS A 261 12.64 -5.29 23.53
CA LYS A 261 12.23 -3.97 24.06
C LYS A 261 10.74 -3.89 24.35
N SER A 262 9.91 -4.60 23.58
CA SER A 262 8.47 -4.66 23.80
C SER A 262 8.08 -5.61 24.93
N GLY A 263 8.91 -6.60 25.24
CA GLY A 263 8.64 -7.69 26.16
C GLY A 263 7.74 -8.78 25.60
N ILE A 264 7.44 -8.78 24.28
CA ILE A 264 6.60 -9.80 23.63
C ILE A 264 7.36 -11.11 23.40
N ASP A 265 8.68 -11.06 23.40
CA ASP A 265 9.57 -12.23 23.36
C ASP A 265 9.29 -13.25 24.48
N LYS A 266 8.81 -12.78 25.62
CA LYS A 266 8.38 -13.61 26.75
C LYS A 266 7.12 -14.44 26.47
N TRP A 267 6.41 -14.13 25.41
CA TRP A 267 5.07 -14.66 25.12
C TRP A 267 4.95 -15.13 23.65
N PRO A 268 5.52 -16.29 23.28
CA PRO A 268 5.46 -16.81 21.89
C PRO A 268 4.04 -16.90 21.34
N ASP A 269 3.09 -17.35 22.15
CA ASP A 269 1.68 -17.44 21.74
C ASP A 269 1.08 -16.05 21.47
N ASN A 270 1.51 -15.01 22.19
CA ASN A 270 1.05 -13.65 21.93
C ASN A 270 1.65 -13.06 20.65
N GLN A 271 2.86 -13.48 20.27
CA GLN A 271 3.39 -13.17 18.93
C GLN A 271 2.52 -13.81 17.83
N ARG A 272 2.10 -15.07 18.02
CA ARG A 272 1.15 -15.72 17.11
C ARG A 272 -0.22 -15.02 17.07
N ARG A 273 -0.72 -14.56 18.24
CA ARG A 273 -1.94 -13.77 18.32
C ARG A 273 -1.83 -12.44 17.58
N MET A 274 -0.64 -11.80 17.56
CA MET A 274 -0.40 -10.60 16.74
C MET A 274 -0.59 -10.88 15.24
N TRP A 275 -0.05 -11.99 14.73
CA TRP A 275 -0.27 -12.41 13.35
C TRP A 275 -1.74 -12.68 13.05
N ALA A 276 -2.41 -13.42 13.93
CA ALA A 276 -3.84 -13.70 13.81
C ALA A 276 -4.68 -12.40 13.76
N ALA A 277 -4.41 -11.48 14.67
CA ALA A 277 -5.11 -10.19 14.74
C ALA A 277 -4.84 -9.32 13.50
N TYR A 278 -3.60 -9.29 13.02
CA TYR A 278 -3.26 -8.57 11.80
C TYR A 278 -4.00 -9.16 10.59
N TYR A 279 -3.98 -10.48 10.40
CA TYR A 279 -4.70 -11.13 9.31
C TYR A 279 -6.22 -10.96 9.40
N ALA A 280 -6.79 -11.00 10.61
CA ALA A 280 -8.21 -10.73 10.83
C ALA A 280 -8.60 -9.33 10.32
N THR A 281 -7.78 -8.32 10.64
CA THR A 281 -8.03 -6.94 10.19
C THR A 281 -7.76 -6.74 8.69
N VAL A 282 -6.79 -7.43 8.11
CA VAL A 282 -6.57 -7.44 6.64
C VAL A 282 -7.79 -8.03 5.92
N THR A 283 -8.30 -9.18 6.39
CA THR A 283 -9.50 -9.81 5.77
C THR A 283 -10.75 -8.95 5.96
N TYR A 284 -10.88 -8.28 7.10
CA TYR A 284 -11.97 -7.34 7.31
C TYR A 284 -11.90 -6.18 6.32
N MET A 285 -10.74 -5.56 6.13
CA MET A 285 -10.52 -4.48 5.16
C MET A 285 -10.78 -4.95 3.72
N ASP A 286 -10.32 -6.16 3.37
CA ASP A 286 -10.56 -6.75 2.06
C ASP A 286 -12.06 -6.92 1.75
N GLU A 287 -12.87 -7.30 2.74
CA GLU A 287 -14.32 -7.37 2.56
C GLU A 287 -14.94 -5.99 2.31
N GLN A 288 -14.43 -4.94 2.97
CA GLN A 288 -14.91 -3.58 2.73
C GLN A 288 -14.51 -3.08 1.34
N LEU A 289 -13.31 -3.41 0.87
CA LEU A 289 -12.90 -3.18 -0.51
C LEU A 289 -13.85 -3.88 -1.49
N GLY A 290 -14.25 -5.11 -1.19
CA GLY A 290 -15.19 -5.88 -2.01
C GLY A 290 -16.48 -5.10 -2.30
N LYS A 291 -17.09 -4.47 -1.30
CA LYS A 291 -18.30 -3.66 -1.46
C LYS A 291 -18.11 -2.52 -2.46
N VAL A 292 -16.96 -1.86 -2.42
CA VAL A 292 -16.64 -0.76 -3.33
C VAL A 292 -16.46 -1.25 -4.76
N LEU A 293 -15.74 -2.37 -4.95
CA LEU A 293 -15.54 -2.97 -6.27
C LEU A 293 -16.84 -3.49 -6.87
N ASP A 294 -17.71 -4.13 -6.07
CA ASP A 294 -18.99 -4.65 -6.50
C ASP A 294 -19.93 -3.52 -6.96
N GLU A 295 -19.94 -2.40 -6.24
CA GLU A 295 -20.74 -1.24 -6.65
C GLU A 295 -20.23 -0.61 -7.94
N LEU A 296 -18.93 -0.51 -8.12
CA LEU A 296 -18.30 -0.01 -9.34
C LEU A 296 -18.70 -0.87 -10.56
N GLU A 297 -18.70 -2.20 -10.40
CA GLU A 297 -19.19 -3.14 -11.43
C GLU A 297 -20.70 -2.96 -11.68
N ARG A 298 -21.51 -2.92 -10.61
CA ARG A 298 -22.97 -2.74 -10.70
C ARG A 298 -23.37 -1.46 -11.45
N LEU A 299 -22.60 -0.40 -11.25
CA LEU A 299 -22.80 0.89 -11.93
C LEU A 299 -22.21 0.93 -13.36
N LYS A 300 -21.57 -0.16 -13.82
CA LYS A 300 -20.88 -0.26 -15.13
C LYS A 300 -19.77 0.79 -15.30
N LEU A 301 -19.17 1.22 -14.19
CA LEU A 301 -18.10 2.23 -14.19
C LEU A 301 -16.72 1.62 -14.46
N ARG A 302 -16.60 0.28 -14.42
CA ARG A 302 -15.34 -0.44 -14.60
C ARG A 302 -14.65 -0.09 -15.91
N SER A 303 -15.43 0.03 -17.00
CA SER A 303 -14.95 0.32 -18.35
C SER A 303 -14.40 1.75 -18.54
N SER A 304 -14.59 2.64 -17.57
CA SER A 304 -14.11 4.03 -17.63
C SER A 304 -13.29 4.47 -16.43
N THR A 305 -12.99 3.56 -15.48
CA THR A 305 -12.33 3.89 -14.21
C THR A 305 -10.97 3.21 -14.09
N ALA A 306 -9.92 4.00 -13.85
CA ALA A 306 -8.65 3.48 -13.35
C ALA A 306 -8.76 3.23 -11.84
N ILE A 307 -8.46 2.00 -11.41
CA ILE A 307 -8.43 1.60 -10.00
C ILE A 307 -6.97 1.41 -9.61
N VAL A 308 -6.55 2.09 -8.55
CA VAL A 308 -5.22 1.96 -7.95
C VAL A 308 -5.39 1.55 -6.50
N PHE A 309 -4.80 0.41 -6.13
CA PHE A 309 -4.69 -0.03 -4.74
C PHE A 309 -3.23 0.05 -4.30
N ILE A 310 -2.98 0.70 -3.16
CA ILE A 310 -1.66 0.81 -2.54
C ILE A 310 -1.74 0.68 -1.02
N SER A 311 -0.60 0.37 -0.38
CA SER A 311 -0.37 0.69 1.04
C SER A 311 0.56 1.89 1.14
N ASP A 312 0.43 2.68 2.20
CA ASP A 312 1.34 3.82 2.43
C ASP A 312 2.75 3.38 2.81
N HIS A 313 2.92 2.30 3.54
CA HIS A 313 4.18 1.59 3.83
C HIS A 313 3.86 0.17 4.32
N GLY A 314 4.90 -0.64 4.47
CA GLY A 314 4.78 -1.98 5.04
C GLY A 314 4.88 -2.01 6.57
N TYR A 315 5.08 -3.21 7.13
CA TYR A 315 5.03 -3.45 8.58
C TYR A 315 5.82 -4.69 8.97
N HIS A 316 6.52 -4.65 10.12
CA HIS A 316 7.13 -5.82 10.73
C HIS A 316 6.17 -6.47 11.74
N LEU A 317 6.15 -7.80 11.72
CA LEU A 317 5.42 -8.67 12.65
C LEU A 317 6.35 -9.70 13.30
N GLY A 318 7.57 -9.29 13.63
CA GLY A 318 8.59 -10.15 14.25
C GLY A 318 9.76 -10.53 13.34
N GLU A 319 9.71 -10.21 12.03
CA GLU A 319 10.87 -10.35 11.16
C GLU A 319 12.02 -9.52 11.71
N HIS A 320 13.24 -10.03 11.72
CA HIS A 320 14.41 -9.45 12.40
C HIS A 320 14.18 -9.18 13.90
N ASN A 321 13.24 -9.87 14.53
CA ASN A 321 12.76 -9.47 15.88
C ASN A 321 12.24 -8.02 15.94
N PHE A 322 11.91 -7.41 14.79
CA PHE A 322 11.37 -6.05 14.69
C PHE A 322 9.84 -6.06 14.69
N TRP A 323 9.29 -5.00 15.24
CA TRP A 323 7.86 -4.74 15.27
C TRP A 323 7.56 -3.34 14.75
N GLN A 324 6.46 -3.17 14.05
CA GLN A 324 6.03 -1.91 13.44
C GLN A 324 6.78 -1.53 12.16
N LYS A 325 7.13 -0.29 12.06
CA LYS A 325 7.59 0.47 10.90
C LYS A 325 8.72 1.43 11.29
N SER A 326 9.07 2.37 10.44
CA SER A 326 10.08 3.39 10.67
C SER A 326 11.52 2.86 10.63
N ASN A 327 11.80 1.89 9.77
CA ASN A 327 13.14 1.47 9.37
C ASN A 327 13.22 1.32 7.85
N LEU A 328 14.38 0.91 7.32
CA LEU A 328 14.64 0.86 5.88
C LEU A 328 14.60 -0.55 5.28
N HIS A 329 14.26 -1.58 6.08
CA HIS A 329 14.19 -2.97 5.61
C HIS A 329 12.99 -3.22 4.69
N GLU A 330 13.09 -4.28 3.90
CA GLU A 330 12.15 -4.63 2.83
C GLU A 330 10.70 -4.74 3.34
N GLU A 331 10.50 -5.27 4.56
CA GLU A 331 9.17 -5.43 5.17
C GLU A 331 8.41 -4.11 5.36
N VAL A 332 9.14 -2.99 5.48
CA VAL A 332 8.55 -1.65 5.63
C VAL A 332 8.55 -0.88 4.32
N THR A 333 9.61 -1.01 3.53
CA THR A 333 9.77 -0.19 2.33
C THR A 333 9.01 -0.73 1.13
N ARG A 334 8.87 -2.07 1.02
CA ARG A 334 8.11 -2.73 -0.04
C ARG A 334 6.62 -2.73 0.28
N VAL A 335 5.82 -2.26 -0.66
CA VAL A 335 4.37 -2.09 -0.52
C VAL A 335 3.61 -2.77 -1.66
N PRO A 336 2.36 -3.21 -1.45
CA PRO A 336 1.52 -3.65 -2.54
C PRO A 336 1.15 -2.46 -3.43
N VAL A 337 1.23 -2.67 -4.75
CA VAL A 337 0.70 -1.77 -5.77
C VAL A 337 -0.01 -2.61 -6.84
N ILE A 338 -1.30 -2.35 -7.02
CA ILE A 338 -2.13 -2.98 -8.04
C ILE A 338 -2.79 -1.87 -8.84
N ILE A 339 -2.60 -1.87 -10.16
CA ILE A 339 -3.21 -0.88 -11.05
C ILE A 339 -4.05 -1.60 -12.10
N SER A 340 -5.34 -1.27 -12.16
CA SER A 340 -6.26 -1.82 -13.13
C SER A 340 -6.95 -0.68 -13.87
N ALA A 341 -6.84 -0.65 -15.20
CA ALA A 341 -7.43 0.41 -16.01
C ALA A 341 -7.98 -0.15 -17.34
N PRO A 342 -9.01 0.49 -17.88
CA PRO A 342 -9.58 0.12 -19.19
C PRO A 342 -8.52 0.05 -20.29
N GLY A 343 -8.61 -0.97 -21.14
CA GLY A 343 -7.71 -1.15 -22.28
C GLY A 343 -6.30 -1.67 -21.92
N LEU A 344 -6.00 -1.93 -20.64
CA LEU A 344 -4.75 -2.54 -20.20
C LEU A 344 -4.96 -4.02 -19.85
N LYS A 345 -3.98 -4.84 -20.21
CA LYS A 345 -3.99 -6.27 -19.90
C LYS A 345 -3.58 -6.49 -18.45
N PRO A 346 -4.25 -7.38 -17.72
CA PRO A 346 -3.79 -7.81 -16.41
C PRO A 346 -2.47 -8.57 -16.51
N GLY A 347 -1.69 -8.55 -15.44
CA GLY A 347 -0.41 -9.25 -15.40
C GLY A 347 0.37 -8.98 -14.12
N ARG A 348 1.62 -9.39 -14.13
CA ARG A 348 2.58 -9.20 -13.03
C ARG A 348 3.87 -8.64 -13.59
N THR A 349 4.53 -7.79 -12.83
CA THR A 349 5.82 -7.21 -13.24
C THR A 349 6.84 -7.24 -12.12
N GLN A 350 8.09 -7.51 -12.49
CA GLN A 350 9.27 -7.36 -11.65
C GLN A 350 9.91 -5.97 -11.79
N SER A 351 9.34 -5.09 -12.60
CA SER A 351 9.83 -3.72 -12.74
C SER A 351 9.71 -2.95 -11.43
N LEU A 352 10.76 -2.22 -11.09
CA LEU A 352 10.77 -1.37 -9.91
C LEU A 352 9.78 -0.21 -10.07
N ALA A 353 9.01 0.06 -9.02
CA ALA A 353 8.09 1.18 -8.94
C ALA A 353 8.22 1.90 -7.60
N GLU A 354 7.85 3.14 -7.57
CA GLU A 354 7.78 3.98 -6.37
C GLU A 354 6.36 4.55 -6.21
N LEU A 355 5.91 4.82 -4.98
CA LEU A 355 4.59 5.41 -4.78
C LEU A 355 4.48 6.82 -5.39
N VAL A 356 5.58 7.57 -5.52
CA VAL A 356 5.61 8.85 -6.24
C VAL A 356 5.26 8.72 -7.72
N ASP A 357 5.33 7.51 -8.29
CA ASP A 357 5.01 7.22 -9.69
C ASP A 357 3.49 7.16 -9.96
N ILE A 358 2.68 7.02 -8.92
CA ILE A 358 1.22 6.90 -9.04
C ILE A 358 0.62 8.15 -9.68
N TYR A 359 1.00 9.33 -9.22
CA TYR A 359 0.48 10.59 -9.73
C TYR A 359 0.74 10.75 -11.25
N PRO A 360 1.98 10.71 -11.77
CA PRO A 360 2.22 10.84 -13.20
C PRO A 360 1.63 9.68 -14.01
N THR A 361 1.46 8.49 -13.42
CA THR A 361 0.78 7.37 -14.08
C THR A 361 -0.69 7.66 -14.30
N LEU A 362 -1.37 8.20 -13.29
CA LEU A 362 -2.77 8.61 -13.41
C LEU A 362 -2.94 9.75 -14.43
N CYS A 363 -2.02 10.73 -14.46
CA CYS A 363 -2.03 11.75 -15.51
C CYS A 363 -1.96 11.13 -16.92
N SER A 364 -1.05 10.16 -17.09
CA SER A 364 -0.89 9.47 -18.38
C SER A 364 -2.12 8.65 -18.77
N LEU A 365 -2.78 7.99 -17.83
CA LEU A 365 -4.01 7.21 -18.04
C LEU A 365 -5.20 8.13 -18.41
N LEU A 366 -5.31 9.27 -17.76
CA LEU A 366 -6.33 10.28 -18.02
C LEU A 366 -6.03 11.13 -19.27
N ARG A 367 -4.83 11.01 -19.85
CA ARG A 367 -4.34 11.81 -20.98
C ARG A 367 -4.29 13.32 -20.67
N VAL A 368 -3.98 13.68 -19.43
CA VAL A 368 -3.74 15.07 -19.00
C VAL A 368 -2.23 15.33 -18.84
N PRO A 369 -1.76 16.57 -18.98
CA PRO A 369 -0.34 16.90 -18.80
C PRO A 369 0.17 16.49 -17.42
N ILE A 370 1.43 16.06 -17.32
CA ILE A 370 2.10 15.82 -16.04
C ILE A 370 2.64 17.16 -15.52
N PRO A 371 2.27 17.61 -14.30
CA PRO A 371 2.78 18.87 -13.75
C PRO A 371 4.31 18.87 -13.61
N LYS A 372 4.96 20.00 -13.87
CA LYS A 372 6.42 20.15 -13.78
C LYS A 372 6.98 19.90 -12.36
N SER A 373 6.16 20.04 -11.32
CA SER A 373 6.53 19.79 -9.93
C SER A 373 6.64 18.30 -9.57
N VAL A 374 6.10 17.41 -10.41
CA VAL A 374 6.08 15.95 -10.19
C VAL A 374 7.45 15.34 -10.45
N LEU A 375 7.96 14.58 -9.48
CA LEU A 375 9.27 13.91 -9.56
C LEU A 375 9.20 12.41 -9.91
N GLY A 376 8.02 11.82 -9.78
CA GLY A 376 7.76 10.44 -10.15
C GLY A 376 7.82 10.22 -11.67
N LYS A 377 7.86 8.96 -12.06
CA LYS A 377 7.85 8.54 -13.47
C LYS A 377 6.57 7.77 -13.77
N SER A 378 5.96 8.05 -14.91
CA SER A 378 4.76 7.30 -15.31
C SER A 378 5.07 5.82 -15.49
N LEU A 379 4.26 4.96 -14.87
CA LEU A 379 4.30 3.50 -15.03
C LEU A 379 3.50 3.03 -16.26
N LEU A 380 2.93 3.93 -17.06
CA LEU A 380 2.16 3.55 -18.25
C LEU A 380 2.94 2.66 -19.23
N PRO A 381 4.26 2.86 -19.48
CA PRO A 381 5.04 1.92 -20.27
C PRO A 381 5.03 0.49 -19.68
N THR A 382 5.23 0.35 -18.38
CA THR A 382 5.18 -0.94 -17.67
C THR A 382 3.78 -1.57 -17.71
N LEU A 383 2.73 -0.76 -17.59
CA LEU A 383 1.35 -1.24 -17.68
C LEU A 383 1.00 -1.80 -19.07
N LYS A 384 1.65 -1.31 -20.12
CA LYS A 384 1.51 -1.83 -21.50
C LYS A 384 2.41 -3.04 -21.74
N GLU A 385 3.64 -2.97 -21.25
CA GLU A 385 4.68 -3.98 -21.44
C GLU A 385 5.36 -4.27 -20.09
N PRO A 386 5.00 -5.37 -19.39
CA PRO A 386 5.40 -5.61 -18.00
C PRO A 386 6.90 -5.67 -17.73
N HIS A 387 7.72 -5.91 -18.75
CA HIS A 387 9.19 -5.96 -18.65
C HIS A 387 9.86 -4.58 -18.83
N VAL A 388 9.13 -3.57 -19.29
CA VAL A 388 9.65 -2.21 -19.45
C VAL A 388 9.60 -1.49 -18.11
N SER A 389 10.77 -1.13 -17.58
CA SER A 389 10.89 -0.38 -16.31
C SER A 389 11.30 1.06 -16.56
N PRO A 390 10.56 2.06 -16.05
CA PRO A 390 10.94 3.46 -16.15
C PRO A 390 12.13 3.82 -15.24
N ARG A 391 12.57 2.90 -14.38
CA ARG A 391 13.63 3.13 -13.38
C ARG A 391 14.49 1.88 -13.14
N SER A 392 15.74 2.09 -12.75
CA SER A 392 16.72 1.05 -12.39
C SER A 392 16.89 0.89 -10.87
N ASP A 393 16.24 1.75 -10.09
CA ASP A 393 16.30 1.75 -8.63
C ASP A 393 15.02 2.35 -8.02
N ALA A 394 14.82 2.07 -6.73
CA ALA A 394 13.81 2.71 -5.90
C ALA A 394 14.47 3.29 -4.64
N LEU A 395 14.01 4.48 -4.22
CA LEU A 395 14.55 5.24 -3.09
C LEU A 395 13.51 5.32 -1.97
N SER A 396 13.90 4.91 -0.77
CA SER A 396 13.11 5.10 0.47
C SER A 396 13.89 5.92 1.49
N LEU A 397 13.17 6.68 2.30
CA LEU A 397 13.71 7.68 3.22
C LEU A 397 13.26 7.43 4.66
N ASN A 398 14.19 7.52 5.60
CA ASN A 398 13.89 7.46 7.02
C ASN A 398 14.74 8.47 7.80
N ARG A 399 14.19 9.65 8.13
CA ARG A 399 14.82 10.65 9.04
C ARG A 399 16.27 11.00 8.67
N GLY A 400 16.53 11.25 7.39
CA GLY A 400 17.87 11.58 6.88
C GLY A 400 18.73 10.35 6.57
N SER A 401 18.19 9.17 6.68
CA SER A 401 18.77 7.91 6.21
C SER A 401 18.03 7.46 4.94
N HIS A 402 18.69 6.68 4.09
CA HIS A 402 18.22 6.35 2.76
C HIS A 402 18.42 4.88 2.45
N SER A 403 17.47 4.26 1.75
CA SER A 403 17.61 2.94 1.14
C SER A 403 17.51 3.06 -0.37
N LEU A 404 18.47 2.49 -1.09
CA LEU A 404 18.47 2.33 -2.52
C LEU A 404 18.28 0.86 -2.87
N ARG A 405 17.14 0.53 -3.47
CA ARG A 405 16.80 -0.81 -3.92
C ARG A 405 16.98 -0.92 -5.43
N THR A 406 17.83 -1.82 -5.88
CA THR A 406 18.03 -2.17 -7.30
C THR A 406 17.45 -3.55 -7.59
N ASP A 407 17.62 -4.09 -8.78
CA ASP A 407 17.16 -5.45 -9.09
C ASP A 407 17.75 -6.51 -8.15
N ARG A 408 19.02 -6.36 -7.79
CA ARG A 408 19.73 -7.33 -6.96
C ARG A 408 20.03 -6.85 -5.55
N TRP A 409 20.28 -5.56 -5.35
CA TRP A 409 20.87 -5.05 -4.13
C TRP A 409 19.89 -4.17 -3.34
N ALA A 410 19.90 -4.30 -2.02
CA ALA A 410 19.37 -3.31 -1.09
C ALA A 410 20.57 -2.67 -0.37
N TYR A 411 20.76 -1.37 -0.55
CA TYR A 411 21.85 -0.60 0.09
C TYR A 411 21.26 0.49 0.96
N MET A 412 21.61 0.50 2.22
CA MET A 412 21.14 1.49 3.18
C MET A 412 22.31 2.36 3.65
N LYS A 413 22.11 3.68 3.63
CA LYS A 413 23.04 4.67 4.16
C LYS A 413 22.37 5.46 5.26
N TYR A 414 22.90 5.36 6.46
CA TYR A 414 22.37 6.03 7.64
C TYR A 414 22.98 7.41 7.82
N LYS A 415 22.21 8.31 8.48
CA LYS A 415 22.64 9.69 8.75
C LYS A 415 23.96 9.79 9.52
N ASN A 416 24.23 8.84 10.42
CA ASN A 416 25.47 8.75 11.20
C ASN A 416 26.66 8.14 10.45
N GLY A 417 26.47 7.77 9.20
CA GLY A 417 27.51 7.16 8.37
C GLY A 417 27.49 5.64 8.30
N ASP A 418 26.72 4.95 9.14
CA ASP A 418 26.56 3.49 9.09
C ASP A 418 25.97 3.03 7.74
N GLU A 419 26.18 1.76 7.42
CA GLU A 419 25.74 1.17 6.15
C GLU A 419 25.25 -0.26 6.35
N GLU A 420 24.27 -0.64 5.52
CA GLU A 420 23.87 -2.02 5.30
C GLU A 420 23.86 -2.31 3.80
N LEU A 421 24.18 -3.55 3.42
CA LEU A 421 24.17 -4.04 2.05
C LEU A 421 23.68 -5.49 2.01
N TYR A 422 22.66 -5.77 1.22
CA TYR A 422 22.07 -7.11 1.08
C TYR A 422 21.97 -7.53 -0.38
N ASP A 423 22.30 -8.80 -0.68
CA ASP A 423 22.07 -9.44 -1.97
C ASP A 423 20.65 -10.03 -2.00
N MET A 424 19.69 -9.29 -2.48
CA MET A 424 18.26 -9.65 -2.45
C MET A 424 17.88 -10.87 -3.32
N ILE A 425 18.82 -11.39 -4.11
CA ILE A 425 18.65 -12.66 -4.84
C ILE A 425 19.04 -13.84 -3.95
N LYS A 426 20.13 -13.70 -3.20
CA LYS A 426 20.67 -14.76 -2.33
C LYS A 426 20.09 -14.72 -0.93
N ASP A 427 19.79 -13.53 -0.43
CA ASP A 427 19.30 -13.24 0.91
C ASP A 427 18.13 -12.24 0.85
N PRO A 428 16.97 -12.65 0.35
CA PRO A 428 15.79 -11.78 0.27
C PRO A 428 15.22 -11.39 1.64
N ALA A 429 15.60 -12.11 2.70
CA ALA A 429 15.21 -11.82 4.07
C ALA A 429 16.15 -10.81 4.77
N GLN A 430 17.26 -10.42 4.14
CA GLN A 430 18.21 -9.43 4.67
C GLN A 430 18.88 -9.84 6.00
N PHE A 431 19.27 -11.12 6.12
CA PHE A 431 19.89 -11.67 7.34
C PHE A 431 21.42 -11.48 7.41
N THR A 432 22.08 -11.19 6.27
CA THR A 432 23.54 -11.06 6.23
C THR A 432 23.94 -9.71 5.65
N ASN A 433 24.41 -8.82 6.53
CA ASN A 433 24.87 -7.48 6.12
C ASN A 433 26.28 -7.53 5.52
N LEU A 434 26.39 -7.35 4.22
CA LEU A 434 27.62 -7.39 3.44
C LEU A 434 28.39 -6.06 3.42
N ALA A 435 27.92 -5.02 4.12
CA ALA A 435 28.49 -3.67 4.02
C ALA A 435 29.94 -3.57 4.51
N LYS A 436 30.37 -4.48 5.41
CA LYS A 436 31.74 -4.55 5.96
C LYS A 436 32.62 -5.60 5.27
N ASP A 437 32.07 -6.42 4.38
CA ASP A 437 32.82 -7.44 3.65
C ASP A 437 33.59 -6.80 2.50
N GLU A 438 34.91 -6.95 2.52
CA GLU A 438 35.84 -6.39 1.51
C GLU A 438 35.54 -6.91 0.10
N GLY A 439 35.04 -8.14 -0.03
CA GLY A 439 34.63 -8.73 -1.31
C GLY A 439 33.52 -7.96 -2.01
N TYR A 440 32.75 -7.16 -1.30
CA TYR A 440 31.64 -6.34 -1.82
C TYR A 440 31.96 -4.84 -1.88
N LEU A 441 33.20 -4.40 -1.60
CA LEU A 441 33.58 -2.98 -1.60
C LEU A 441 33.28 -2.28 -2.94
N SER A 442 33.56 -2.95 -4.06
CA SER A 442 33.28 -2.41 -5.40
C SER A 442 31.76 -2.20 -5.62
N VAL A 443 30.95 -3.17 -5.22
CA VAL A 443 29.48 -3.10 -5.31
C VAL A 443 28.97 -1.96 -4.45
N LYS A 444 29.39 -1.87 -3.20
CA LYS A 444 29.01 -0.83 -2.25
C LYS A 444 29.36 0.56 -2.77
N THR A 445 30.58 0.75 -3.29
CA THR A 445 31.02 2.03 -3.87
C THR A 445 30.15 2.44 -5.06
N LYS A 446 29.81 1.50 -5.95
CA LYS A 446 28.90 1.75 -7.08
C LYS A 446 27.52 2.19 -6.60
N LEU A 447 26.95 1.50 -5.62
CA LEU A 447 25.62 1.81 -5.07
C LEU A 447 25.61 3.15 -4.32
N LEU A 448 26.66 3.48 -3.57
CA LEU A 448 26.82 4.80 -2.94
C LEU A 448 26.82 5.93 -3.97
N ASN A 449 27.55 5.77 -5.07
CA ASN A 449 27.58 6.75 -6.15
C ASN A 449 26.23 6.86 -6.86
N GLN A 450 25.53 5.75 -7.06
CA GLN A 450 24.17 5.73 -7.59
C GLN A 450 23.19 6.45 -6.62
N LEU A 451 23.27 6.18 -5.31
CA LEU A 451 22.48 6.84 -4.29
C LEU A 451 22.71 8.37 -4.32
N LYS A 452 23.96 8.84 -4.36
CA LYS A 452 24.27 10.29 -4.43
C LYS A 452 23.62 10.93 -5.67
N LYS A 453 23.73 10.30 -6.86
CA LYS A 453 23.06 10.79 -8.07
C LYS A 453 21.53 10.82 -7.89
N ARG A 454 20.99 9.79 -7.27
CA ARG A 454 19.55 9.65 -7.03
C ARG A 454 19.01 10.72 -6.06
N LEU A 455 19.74 10.98 -4.98
CA LEU A 455 19.40 12.04 -4.01
C LEU A 455 19.38 13.43 -4.68
N LYS A 456 20.39 13.73 -5.52
CA LYS A 456 20.41 14.99 -6.29
C LYS A 456 19.21 15.11 -7.23
N SER A 457 18.87 14.05 -7.96
CA SER A 457 17.70 14.06 -8.87
C SER A 457 16.35 14.13 -8.12
N ALA A 458 16.32 13.71 -6.88
CA ALA A 458 15.15 13.77 -5.99
C ALA A 458 15.04 15.10 -5.22
N SER A 459 15.95 16.06 -5.47
CA SER A 459 16.04 17.35 -4.74
C SER A 459 16.23 17.16 -3.22
N LEU A 460 17.09 16.22 -2.85
CA LEU A 460 17.39 15.86 -1.46
C LEU A 460 18.84 16.18 -1.04
N LEU A 461 19.65 16.71 -1.95
CA LEU A 461 21.01 17.25 -1.76
C LEU A 461 21.08 18.68 -2.25
#